data_98f46e1916e39e78de009648e26ced37
#
_entry.id   98f46e1916e39e78de009648e26ced37
#
_cell.length_a   1.000
_cell.length_b   1.000
_cell.length_c   1.000
_cell.angle_alpha   90.00
_cell.angle_beta   90.00
_cell.angle_gamma   90.00
#
_symmetry.space_group_name_H-M   'P 1'
#
loop_
_entity.id
_entity.type
_entity.pdbx_description
1 polymer ?
#
loop_
_entity_poly.entity_id
_entity_poly.type
_entity_poly.pdbx_seq_one_letter_code
_entity_poly.pdbx_strand_id
1 'polypeptide(L)'
;MSDLDGLINLIPIGDIAKKLGIDEDVAKTAVAVAVPAIVGGLAANAQSGGEKSLANAVSHHAGKSTKIDDIDEEDGKKIVKNVFGANTDDVVAAVAAKADEKSGPDIGAIVQQILPIIAPIILAYLASQMGGKKEEAPKAEEPAATGGDLGSILGGLISSPQGQDIVGGLLGGLLGGGRK
;
A
#
# COMPACT_ATOMS: atom_id res chain seq x y z
N MET A 1 5.41 0.25 18.96
CA MET A 1 5.46 0.78 17.59
C MET A 1 4.81 -0.25 16.69
N SER A 2 3.80 0.14 15.94
CA SER A 2 3.17 -0.78 15.00
C SER A 2 4.03 -0.91 13.74
N ASP A 3 3.94 -2.05 13.04
CA ASP A 3 4.65 -2.27 11.77
C ASP A 3 4.28 -1.21 10.72
N LEU A 4 3.09 -0.64 10.84
CA LEU A 4 2.62 0.48 10.02
C LEU A 4 3.42 1.77 10.27
N ASP A 5 3.75 2.07 11.53
CA ASP A 5 4.60 3.23 11.87
C ASP A 5 6.01 3.06 11.29
N GLY A 6 6.55 1.84 11.33
CA GLY A 6 7.81 1.50 10.68
C GLY A 6 7.78 1.73 9.17
N LEU A 7 6.69 1.33 8.51
CA LEU A 7 6.49 1.56 7.08
C LEU A 7 6.37 3.06 6.75
N ILE A 8 5.57 3.81 7.50
CA ILE A 8 5.41 5.26 7.28
C ILE A 8 6.76 5.99 7.45
N ASN A 9 7.57 5.59 8.44
CA ASN A 9 8.88 6.19 8.67
C ASN A 9 9.90 5.91 7.55
N LEU A 10 9.71 4.87 6.76
CA LEU A 10 10.55 4.57 5.59
C LEU A 10 10.18 5.41 4.35
N ILE A 11 8.99 6.00 4.33
CA ILE A 11 8.54 6.82 3.22
C ILE A 11 9.20 8.19 3.32
N PRO A 12 9.91 8.66 2.28
CA PRO A 12 10.59 9.96 2.29
C PRO A 12 9.60 11.12 2.12
N ILE A 13 8.83 11.40 3.19
CA ILE A 13 7.72 12.38 3.17
C ILE A 13 8.20 13.77 2.75
N GLY A 14 9.36 14.21 3.25
CA GLY A 14 9.92 15.51 2.88
C GLY A 14 10.28 15.63 1.39
N ASP A 15 10.74 14.55 0.78
CA ASP A 15 11.05 14.53 -0.66
C ASP A 15 9.77 14.46 -1.51
N ILE A 16 8.75 13.74 -1.03
CA ILE A 16 7.40 13.74 -1.64
C ILE A 16 6.81 15.15 -1.61
N ALA A 17 6.88 15.82 -0.46
CA ALA A 17 6.39 17.20 -0.31
C ALA A 17 7.08 18.16 -1.29
N LYS A 18 8.40 18.07 -1.43
CA LYS A 18 9.17 18.88 -2.39
C LYS A 18 8.78 18.56 -3.83
N LYS A 19 8.66 17.27 -4.17
CA LYS A 19 8.29 16.85 -5.53
C LYS A 19 6.92 17.34 -5.95
N LEU A 20 5.95 17.32 -5.04
CA LEU A 20 4.57 17.75 -5.28
C LEU A 20 4.36 19.24 -5.05
N GLY A 21 5.34 19.98 -4.48
CA GLY A 21 5.22 21.38 -4.15
C GLY A 21 4.19 21.68 -3.06
N ILE A 22 4.07 20.80 -2.07
CA ILE A 22 3.13 20.89 -0.95
C ILE A 22 3.86 20.96 0.39
N ASP A 23 3.16 21.37 1.43
CA ASP A 23 3.69 21.35 2.79
C ASP A 23 3.94 19.91 3.29
N GLU A 24 4.99 19.72 4.07
CA GLU A 24 5.36 18.41 4.60
C GLU A 24 4.27 17.83 5.52
N ASP A 25 3.58 18.65 6.29
CA ASP A 25 2.46 18.21 7.14
C ASP A 25 1.28 17.71 6.31
N VAL A 26 1.02 18.34 5.16
CA VAL A 26 0.01 17.89 4.20
C VAL A 26 0.42 16.56 3.57
N ALA A 27 1.68 16.43 3.14
CA ALA A 27 2.21 15.17 2.61
C ALA A 27 2.13 14.05 3.65
N LYS A 28 2.50 14.35 4.90
CA LYS A 28 2.43 13.40 6.02
C LYS A 28 1.01 12.90 6.26
N THR A 29 0.04 13.80 6.24
CA THR A 29 -1.38 13.45 6.40
C THR A 29 -1.87 12.57 5.25
N ALA A 30 -1.56 12.95 4.01
CA ALA A 30 -1.93 12.18 2.84
C ALA A 30 -1.29 10.78 2.84
N VAL A 31 -0.03 10.64 3.22
CA VAL A 31 0.66 9.36 3.39
C VAL A 31 0.01 8.52 4.49
N ALA A 32 -0.32 9.13 5.64
CA ALA A 32 -0.94 8.43 6.77
C ALA A 32 -2.32 7.82 6.42
N VAL A 33 -3.01 8.37 5.43
CA VAL A 33 -4.28 7.81 4.92
C VAL A 33 -4.02 6.83 3.77
N ALA A 34 -3.10 7.14 2.87
CA ALA A 34 -2.82 6.35 1.68
C ALA A 34 -2.15 5.00 1.99
N VAL A 35 -1.23 4.94 2.96
CA VAL A 35 -0.52 3.71 3.33
C VAL A 35 -1.46 2.60 3.80
N PRO A 36 -2.34 2.82 4.80
CA PRO A 36 -3.30 1.78 5.21
C PRO A 36 -4.25 1.36 4.09
N ALA A 37 -4.62 2.29 3.19
CA ALA A 37 -5.48 1.98 2.06
C ALA A 37 -4.80 1.01 1.07
N ILE A 38 -3.54 1.24 0.72
CA ILE A 38 -2.77 0.33 -0.14
C ILE A 38 -2.58 -1.03 0.55
N VAL A 39 -2.18 -1.04 1.81
CA VAL A 39 -1.99 -2.28 2.58
C VAL A 39 -3.30 -3.07 2.67
N GLY A 40 -4.41 -2.41 2.93
CA GLY A 40 -5.74 -3.01 2.94
C GLY A 40 -6.14 -3.58 1.57
N GLY A 41 -5.85 -2.84 0.50
CA GLY A 41 -6.07 -3.30 -0.88
C GLY A 41 -5.22 -4.52 -1.24
N LEU A 42 -3.94 -4.53 -0.84
CA LEU A 42 -3.05 -5.67 -1.02
C LEU A 42 -3.57 -6.92 -0.30
N ALA A 43 -4.04 -6.76 0.94
CA ALA A 43 -4.61 -7.86 1.70
C ALA A 43 -5.91 -8.39 1.08
N ALA A 44 -6.79 -7.51 0.64
CA ALA A 44 -8.03 -7.89 -0.05
C ALA A 44 -7.74 -8.61 -1.37
N ASN A 45 -6.75 -8.14 -2.14
CA ASN A 45 -6.29 -8.78 -3.36
C ASN A 45 -5.75 -10.20 -3.09
N ALA A 46 -4.91 -10.36 -2.07
CA ALA A 46 -4.38 -11.67 -1.66
C ALA A 46 -5.51 -12.64 -1.29
N GLN A 47 -6.48 -12.19 -0.49
CA GLN A 47 -7.63 -13.02 -0.08
C GLN A 47 -8.55 -13.40 -1.25
N SER A 48 -8.60 -12.57 -2.28
CA SER A 48 -9.40 -12.80 -3.49
C SER A 48 -8.71 -13.69 -4.54
N GLY A 49 -7.59 -14.33 -4.21
CA GLY A 49 -6.84 -15.22 -5.08
C GLY A 49 -5.74 -14.54 -5.90
N GLY A 50 -5.48 -13.26 -5.67
CA GLY A 50 -4.39 -12.49 -6.30
C GLY A 50 -3.01 -12.72 -5.69
N GLU A 51 -2.90 -13.61 -4.72
CA GLU A 51 -1.71 -13.83 -3.90
C GLU A 51 -0.44 -14.12 -4.72
N LYS A 52 -0.53 -14.97 -5.75
CA LYS A 52 0.62 -15.26 -6.62
C LYS A 52 1.08 -14.04 -7.42
N SER A 53 0.14 -13.26 -7.94
CA SER A 53 0.45 -12.03 -8.66
C SER A 53 1.08 -11.00 -7.74
N LEU A 54 0.58 -10.91 -6.51
CA LEU A 54 1.13 -10.03 -5.48
C LEU A 54 2.53 -10.47 -5.05
N ALA A 55 2.76 -11.76 -4.82
CA ALA A 55 4.08 -12.29 -4.50
C ALA A 55 5.11 -11.99 -5.60
N ASN A 56 4.72 -12.13 -6.87
CA ASN A 56 5.55 -11.74 -8.00
C ASN A 56 5.86 -10.23 -7.99
N ALA A 57 4.85 -9.38 -7.77
CA ALA A 57 5.03 -7.94 -7.71
C ALA A 57 5.98 -7.55 -6.55
N VAL A 58 5.80 -8.14 -5.39
CA VAL A 58 6.70 -7.95 -4.22
C VAL A 58 8.12 -8.37 -4.57
N SER A 59 8.30 -9.54 -5.19
CA SER A 59 9.61 -10.05 -5.60
C SER A 59 10.30 -9.13 -6.60
N HIS A 60 9.56 -8.54 -7.54
CA HIS A 60 10.09 -7.57 -8.50
C HIS A 60 10.58 -6.27 -7.85
N HIS A 61 10.08 -5.93 -6.67
CA HIS A 61 10.47 -4.75 -5.91
C HIS A 61 11.50 -5.05 -4.82
N ALA A 62 11.91 -6.30 -4.67
CA ALA A 62 12.97 -6.70 -3.74
C ALA A 62 14.29 -5.99 -4.08
N GLY A 63 14.85 -5.27 -3.11
CA GLY A 63 16.10 -4.54 -3.27
C GLY A 63 16.03 -3.29 -4.14
N LYS A 64 14.85 -2.87 -4.62
CA LYS A 64 14.69 -1.59 -5.29
C LYS A 64 14.86 -0.43 -4.31
N SER A 65 15.35 0.70 -4.83
CA SER A 65 15.51 1.93 -4.07
C SER A 65 14.15 2.45 -3.58
N THR A 66 14.13 3.00 -2.38
CA THR A 66 13.00 3.74 -1.83
C THR A 66 13.17 5.26 -1.99
N LYS A 67 14.23 5.70 -2.68
CA LYS A 67 14.45 7.11 -2.96
C LYS A 67 13.47 7.60 -4.00
N ILE A 68 12.92 8.78 -3.77
CA ILE A 68 11.86 9.36 -4.62
C ILE A 68 12.29 9.51 -6.10
N ASP A 69 13.56 9.83 -6.33
CA ASP A 69 14.11 10.03 -7.69
C ASP A 69 14.25 8.73 -8.50
N ASP A 70 14.31 7.60 -7.81
CA ASP A 70 14.45 6.27 -8.41
C ASP A 70 13.09 5.57 -8.60
N ILE A 71 11.99 6.18 -8.13
CA ILE A 71 10.66 5.60 -8.19
C ILE A 71 10.05 5.82 -9.57
N ASP A 72 9.66 4.71 -10.20
CA ASP A 72 8.89 4.71 -11.44
C ASP A 72 7.39 4.86 -11.12
N GLU A 73 6.85 6.06 -11.33
CA GLU A 73 5.44 6.36 -11.11
C GLU A 73 4.51 5.58 -12.05
N GLU A 74 4.95 5.24 -13.25
CA GLU A 74 4.16 4.42 -14.18
C GLU A 74 4.03 2.98 -13.66
N ASP A 75 5.10 2.44 -13.10
CA ASP A 75 5.05 1.16 -12.39
C ASP A 75 4.13 1.26 -11.15
N GLY A 76 4.23 2.35 -10.41
CA GLY A 76 3.34 2.65 -9.27
C GLY A 76 1.87 2.69 -9.66
N LYS A 77 1.51 3.33 -10.78
CA LYS A 77 0.13 3.34 -11.29
C LYS A 77 -0.37 1.93 -11.63
N LYS A 78 0.49 1.09 -12.22
CA LYS A 78 0.17 -0.32 -12.50
C LYS A 78 -0.07 -1.10 -11.22
N ILE A 79 0.75 -0.87 -10.19
CA ILE A 79 0.58 -1.49 -8.88
C ILE A 79 -0.77 -1.10 -8.29
N VAL A 80 -1.08 0.19 -8.21
CA VAL A 80 -2.36 0.71 -7.70
C VAL A 80 -3.53 0.08 -8.45
N LYS A 81 -3.46 0.04 -9.78
CA LYS A 81 -4.50 -0.60 -10.61
C LYS A 81 -4.62 -2.11 -10.36
N ASN A 82 -3.52 -2.80 -10.16
CA ASN A 82 -3.53 -4.23 -9.85
C ASN A 82 -4.06 -4.52 -8.46
N VAL A 83 -3.75 -3.64 -7.49
CA VAL A 83 -4.20 -3.77 -6.09
C VAL A 83 -5.70 -3.57 -5.97
N PHE A 84 -6.24 -2.54 -6.59
CA PHE A 84 -7.65 -2.16 -6.48
C PHE A 84 -8.52 -2.64 -7.65
N GLY A 85 -7.89 -3.08 -8.74
CA GLY A 85 -8.59 -3.62 -9.91
C GLY A 85 -9.55 -2.63 -10.55
N ALA A 86 -10.76 -3.10 -10.85
CA ALA A 86 -11.82 -2.27 -11.44
C ALA A 86 -12.34 -1.17 -10.49
N ASN A 87 -12.09 -1.32 -9.18
CA ASN A 87 -12.56 -0.38 -8.15
C ASN A 87 -11.52 0.70 -7.80
N THR A 88 -10.47 0.85 -8.59
CA THR A 88 -9.38 1.81 -8.31
C THR A 88 -9.91 3.22 -8.07
N ASP A 89 -10.79 3.71 -8.93
CA ASP A 89 -11.33 5.07 -8.84
C ASP A 89 -12.21 5.26 -7.59
N ASP A 90 -13.05 4.26 -7.27
CA ASP A 90 -13.91 4.28 -6.07
C ASP A 90 -13.10 4.24 -4.78
N VAL A 91 -12.05 3.41 -4.75
CA VAL A 91 -11.14 3.32 -3.60
C VAL A 91 -10.37 4.62 -3.42
N VAL A 92 -9.83 5.17 -4.49
CA VAL A 92 -9.10 6.44 -4.46
C VAL A 92 -10.02 7.57 -4.00
N ALA A 93 -11.26 7.62 -4.48
CA ALA A 93 -12.25 8.60 -4.03
C ALA A 93 -12.61 8.44 -2.54
N ALA A 94 -12.76 7.21 -2.05
CA ALA A 94 -13.05 6.93 -0.65
C ALA A 94 -11.87 7.30 0.26
N VAL A 95 -10.65 7.03 -0.16
CA VAL A 95 -9.41 7.40 0.55
C VAL A 95 -9.26 8.93 0.58
N ALA A 96 -9.55 9.57 -0.54
CA ALA A 96 -9.55 11.02 -0.67
C ALA A 96 -10.56 11.67 0.28
N ALA A 97 -11.81 11.19 0.28
CA ALA A 97 -12.86 11.70 1.18
C ALA A 97 -12.48 11.55 2.66
N LYS A 98 -11.89 10.42 3.05
CA LYS A 98 -11.37 10.22 4.41
C LYS A 98 -10.22 11.17 4.77
N ALA A 99 -9.37 11.49 3.83
CA ALA A 99 -8.29 12.45 4.01
C ALA A 99 -8.84 13.87 4.19
N ASP A 100 -9.83 14.25 3.39
CA ASP A 100 -10.48 15.55 3.46
C ASP A 100 -11.23 15.76 4.79
N GLU A 101 -11.89 14.73 5.32
CA GLU A 101 -12.52 14.77 6.66
C GLU A 101 -11.52 15.08 7.78
N LYS A 102 -10.27 14.62 7.65
CA LYS A 102 -9.25 14.78 8.69
C LYS A 102 -8.45 16.08 8.58
N SER A 103 -8.31 16.64 7.39
CA SER A 103 -7.28 17.66 7.14
C SER A 103 -7.69 18.79 6.20
N GLY A 104 -8.94 18.84 5.77
CA GLY A 104 -9.45 19.91 4.93
C GLY A 104 -9.44 19.59 3.43
N PRO A 105 -10.09 20.44 2.62
CA PRO A 105 -10.31 20.20 1.22
C PRO A 105 -8.98 20.16 0.43
N ASP A 106 -8.99 19.44 -0.68
CA ASP A 106 -7.89 19.23 -1.64
C ASP A 106 -6.86 18.14 -1.29
N ILE A 107 -6.91 17.49 -0.14
CA ILE A 107 -6.00 16.37 0.17
C ILE A 107 -6.28 15.16 -0.72
N GLY A 108 -7.52 14.99 -1.16
CA GLY A 108 -7.90 13.93 -2.08
C GLY A 108 -7.10 13.92 -3.37
N ALA A 109 -6.90 15.08 -3.99
CA ALA A 109 -6.07 15.22 -5.18
C ALA A 109 -4.60 14.88 -4.90
N ILE A 110 -4.10 15.25 -3.73
CA ILE A 110 -2.74 14.92 -3.28
C ILE A 110 -2.60 13.42 -3.04
N VAL A 111 -3.58 12.78 -2.41
CA VAL A 111 -3.60 11.33 -2.20
C VAL A 111 -3.51 10.58 -3.53
N GLN A 112 -4.25 11.02 -4.54
CA GLN A 112 -4.18 10.43 -5.90
C GLN A 112 -2.76 10.48 -6.48
N GLN A 113 -2.05 11.58 -6.26
CA GLN A 113 -0.67 11.73 -6.73
C GLN A 113 0.33 10.94 -5.89
N ILE A 114 0.09 10.80 -4.60
CA ILE A 114 0.96 10.08 -3.67
C ILE A 114 0.85 8.55 -3.85
N LEU A 115 -0.34 8.02 -4.13
CA LEU A 115 -0.58 6.58 -4.25
C LEU A 115 0.42 5.86 -5.19
N PRO A 116 0.66 6.32 -6.43
CA PRO A 116 1.63 5.67 -7.32
C PRO A 116 3.08 5.84 -6.86
N ILE A 117 3.37 6.86 -6.06
CA ILE A 117 4.71 7.10 -5.52
C ILE A 117 5.01 6.13 -4.38
N ILE A 118 4.06 5.93 -3.46
CA ILE A 118 4.28 5.10 -2.28
C ILE A 118 4.04 3.60 -2.54
N ALA A 119 3.26 3.23 -3.55
CA ALA A 119 2.96 1.83 -3.83
C ALA A 119 4.22 0.97 -4.08
N PRO A 120 5.21 1.38 -4.90
CA PRO A 120 6.47 0.65 -5.05
C PRO A 120 7.28 0.58 -3.75
N ILE A 121 7.24 1.63 -2.93
CA ILE A 121 7.95 1.67 -1.63
C ILE A 121 7.36 0.62 -0.68
N ILE A 122 6.04 0.51 -0.64
CA ILE A 122 5.34 -0.48 0.18
C ILE A 122 5.69 -1.89 -0.27
N LEU A 123 5.73 -2.16 -1.58
CA LEU A 123 6.12 -3.47 -2.10
C LEU A 123 7.59 -3.79 -1.79
N ALA A 124 8.50 -2.82 -1.89
CA ALA A 124 9.90 -3.00 -1.51
C ALA A 124 10.04 -3.30 -0.01
N TYR A 125 9.26 -2.64 0.83
CA TYR A 125 9.21 -2.93 2.26
C TYR A 125 8.71 -4.36 2.54
N LEU A 126 7.60 -4.76 1.92
CA LEU A 126 7.07 -6.12 2.05
C LEU A 126 8.10 -7.16 1.58
N ALA A 127 8.80 -6.89 0.47
CA ALA A 127 9.87 -7.72 -0.01
C ALA A 127 11.01 -7.87 1.02
N SER A 128 11.37 -6.79 1.70
CA SER A 128 12.40 -6.81 2.76
C SER A 128 11.95 -7.64 3.97
N GLN A 129 10.67 -7.61 4.31
CA GLN A 129 10.11 -8.41 5.40
C GLN A 129 10.04 -9.92 5.03
N MET A 130 9.75 -10.22 3.78
CA MET A 130 9.76 -11.60 3.28
C MET A 130 11.18 -12.13 3.10
N GLY A 131 12.13 -11.28 2.68
CA GLY A 131 13.54 -11.62 2.47
C GLY A 131 14.39 -11.63 3.75
N GLY A 132 13.86 -11.19 4.88
CA GLY A 132 14.55 -11.19 6.18
C GLY A 132 14.82 -12.58 6.76
N LYS A 133 14.30 -13.64 6.12
CA LYS A 133 14.75 -15.02 6.30
C LYS A 133 15.60 -15.43 5.09
N LYS A 134 16.84 -14.91 5.02
CA LYS A 134 17.86 -15.53 4.20
C LYS A 134 18.26 -16.85 4.86
N GLU A 135 17.70 -17.93 4.38
CA GLU A 135 18.39 -19.20 4.31
C GLU A 135 18.67 -19.50 2.85
N GLU A 136 19.90 -19.96 2.61
CA GLU A 136 20.52 -20.28 1.32
C GLU A 136 19.57 -21.00 0.37
N ALA A 137 19.67 -20.62 -0.90
CA ALA A 137 19.01 -21.29 -1.99
C ALA A 137 19.37 -22.77 -2.06
N PRO A 138 18.39 -23.66 -2.01
CA PRO A 138 18.48 -24.93 -2.72
C PRO A 138 17.75 -24.82 -4.04
N LYS A 139 18.40 -25.39 -5.06
CA LYS A 139 17.90 -25.64 -6.41
C LYS A 139 16.41 -25.98 -6.48
N ALA A 140 15.81 -25.33 -7.48
CA ALA A 140 14.63 -25.79 -8.23
C ALA A 140 13.95 -27.06 -7.71
N GLU A 141 12.86 -26.86 -6.98
CA GLU A 141 11.69 -27.73 -6.91
C GLU A 141 10.53 -26.91 -6.41
N GLU A 142 9.41 -27.02 -7.07
CA GLU A 142 8.08 -26.41 -6.95
C GLU A 142 7.84 -25.38 -5.83
N PRO A 143 7.21 -24.23 -6.12
CA PRO A 143 6.85 -23.25 -5.11
C PRO A 143 5.73 -23.82 -4.23
N ALA A 144 6.09 -24.48 -3.17
CA ALA A 144 5.18 -24.75 -2.09
C ALA A 144 4.87 -23.44 -1.35
N ALA A 145 3.62 -23.00 -1.49
CA ALA A 145 2.85 -22.20 -0.55
C ALA A 145 3.63 -21.11 0.23
N THR A 146 4.06 -20.05 -0.45
CA THR A 146 4.52 -18.81 0.19
C THR A 146 3.34 -17.89 0.55
N GLY A 147 2.13 -18.38 0.32
CA GLY A 147 0.89 -17.65 0.55
C GLY A 147 0.61 -17.31 2.00
N GLY A 148 0.97 -18.19 2.92
CA GLY A 148 0.73 -17.97 4.35
C GLY A 148 1.53 -16.83 4.98
N ASP A 149 2.74 -16.59 4.50
CA ASP A 149 3.62 -15.53 5.06
C ASP A 149 3.18 -14.12 4.64
N LEU A 150 2.77 -13.94 3.39
CA LEU A 150 2.29 -12.64 2.91
C LEU A 150 0.96 -12.26 3.57
N GLY A 151 0.04 -13.20 3.69
CA GLY A 151 -1.23 -13.01 4.36
C GLY A 151 -1.06 -12.66 5.85
N SER A 152 -0.11 -13.29 6.52
CA SER A 152 0.22 -13.02 7.93
C SER A 152 0.84 -11.63 8.12
N ILE A 153 1.75 -11.22 7.24
CA ILE A 153 2.37 -9.89 7.27
C ILE A 153 1.31 -8.81 7.02
N LEU A 154 0.49 -8.99 6.01
CA LEU A 154 -0.59 -8.05 5.68
C LEU A 154 -1.65 -8.02 6.78
N GLY A 155 -1.98 -9.17 7.36
CA GLY A 155 -2.90 -9.26 8.49
C GLY A 155 -2.39 -8.51 9.72
N GLY A 156 -1.10 -8.61 10.04
CA GLY A 156 -0.46 -7.86 11.13
C GLY A 156 -0.53 -6.34 10.92
N LEU A 157 -0.26 -5.90 9.69
CA LEU A 157 -0.34 -4.48 9.32
C LEU A 157 -1.78 -3.92 9.43
N ILE A 158 -2.79 -4.70 9.06
CA ILE A 158 -4.20 -4.30 9.14
C ILE A 158 -4.74 -4.32 10.58
N SER A 159 -4.19 -5.20 11.42
CA SER A 159 -4.61 -5.32 12.83
C SER A 159 -4.18 -4.13 13.69
N SER A 160 -3.39 -3.19 13.17
CA SER A 160 -3.10 -1.94 13.85
C SER A 160 -4.35 -1.07 13.99
N PRO A 161 -4.49 -0.29 15.07
CA PRO A 161 -5.68 0.53 15.34
C PRO A 161 -6.06 1.47 14.19
N GLN A 162 -5.06 2.00 13.48
CA GLN A 162 -5.26 2.89 12.33
C GLN A 162 -5.66 2.13 11.05
N GLY A 163 -5.19 0.88 10.90
CA GLY A 163 -5.54 0.02 9.77
C GLY A 163 -7.00 -0.44 9.82
N GLN A 164 -7.51 -0.74 11.01
CA GLN A 164 -8.87 -1.23 11.19
C GLN A 164 -9.95 -0.21 10.80
N ASP A 165 -9.75 1.07 11.11
CA ASP A 165 -10.69 2.14 10.78
C ASP A 165 -10.83 2.35 9.25
N ILE A 166 -9.73 2.23 8.53
CA ILE A 166 -9.70 2.46 7.08
C ILE A 166 -10.19 1.21 6.33
N VAL A 167 -9.73 0.03 6.73
CA VAL A 167 -10.15 -1.24 6.12
C VAL A 167 -11.63 -1.50 6.39
N GLY A 168 -12.12 -1.23 7.60
CA GLY A 168 -13.54 -1.36 7.95
C GLY A 168 -14.42 -0.42 7.13
N GLY A 169 -13.96 0.81 6.90
CA GLY A 169 -14.66 1.78 6.05
C GLY A 169 -14.67 1.40 4.56
N LEU A 170 -13.56 0.88 4.05
CA LEU A 170 -13.43 0.41 2.68
C LEU A 170 -14.26 -0.84 2.38
N LEU A 171 -14.16 -1.85 3.26
CA LEU A 171 -14.94 -3.08 3.14
C LEU A 171 -16.44 -2.83 3.34
N GLY A 172 -16.81 -1.95 4.26
CA GLY A 172 -18.20 -1.55 4.47
C GLY A 172 -18.78 -0.81 3.27
N GLY A 173 -18.00 0.03 2.61
CA GLY A 173 -18.39 0.74 1.38
C GLY A 173 -18.53 -0.20 0.17
N LEU A 174 -17.62 -1.14 0.02
CA LEU A 174 -17.61 -2.09 -1.09
C LEU A 174 -18.71 -3.17 -0.97
N LEU A 175 -18.96 -3.65 0.25
CA LEU A 175 -19.99 -4.67 0.54
C LEU A 175 -21.38 -4.07 0.82
N GLY A 176 -21.45 -2.80 1.22
CA GLY A 176 -22.70 -2.11 1.52
C GLY A 176 -23.36 -1.42 0.33
N GLY A 177 -22.70 -1.32 -0.83
CA GLY A 177 -23.22 -0.68 -2.05
C GLY A 177 -24.27 -1.46 -2.82
N GLY A 178 -24.73 -2.59 -2.31
CA GLY A 178 -25.72 -3.48 -2.93
C GLY A 178 -27.10 -3.43 -2.29
N ARG A 179 -27.46 -2.37 -1.56
CA ARG A 179 -28.81 -2.25 -1.01
C ARG A 179 -29.48 -0.97 -1.45
N LYS A 180 -30.28 -1.16 -2.44
CA LYS A 180 -31.60 -0.60 -2.50
C LYS A 180 -32.55 -1.57 -3.11
#